data_1432cd3fdb76735bc9718bc475b31f71
#
_entry.id   1432cd3fdb76735bc9718bc475b31f71
#
_cell.length_a   1.000
_cell.length_b   1.000
_cell.length_c   1.000
_cell.angle_alpha   90.00
_cell.angle_beta   90.00
_cell.angle_gamma   90.00
#
_symmetry.space_group_name_H-M   'P 1'
#
loop_
_entity.id
_entity.type
_entity.pdbx_description
1 polymer ?
#
loop_
_entity_poly.entity_id
_entity_poly.type
_entity_poly.pdbx_seq_one_letter_code
_entity_poly.pdbx_strand_id
1 'polypeptide(L)'
;METFLLKSSISLVILYPFYQVILRYETNHQLKRIIGMACLFFSIGFLLIPTESLFNSREYSSTIYTVVRESVDFQENLSSIITDSTVSIYFMIYIIGVGVFSLRSLLGLATLLLFYFKSQKYHRWGFKVVSVNKEISPFTFFNILFVGNHNLEDEDMNTLLVHEQVHRDQFHSIDSLILEVLTIIYWFNPIIWFFQKDIRAQHEYLADEQVIKKGVDILDYQHMLFHVRTGISIRLVNYFSSKTSLTKRFKMMTTTNKNTKISSYRALMFLPLMALILTISSFSEIYTSTQPDKLAVYEQGSPAMYKTIGKNIKYPQSARKINSQGVVYISFSVNNNGEVENVKPERRDGNLLETVVVIGYGAISENPEQITEVNETLKEEAVRVVESLGKFKPAQKDGKSVSSELTIPIEFKLRE
;
A
#
# COMPACT_ATOMS: atom_id res chain seq x y z
N MET A 1 1.11 -8.13 7.54
CA MET A 1 -0.19 -7.45 7.38
C MET A 1 -0.03 -5.96 7.11
N GLU A 2 0.82 -5.24 7.87
CA GLU A 2 1.04 -3.79 7.71
C GLU A 2 1.57 -3.41 6.32
N THR A 3 2.57 -4.11 5.84
CA THR A 3 3.13 -3.91 4.48
C THR A 3 2.08 -4.09 3.38
N PHE A 4 1.18 -5.07 3.53
CA PHE A 4 0.07 -5.32 2.63
C PHE A 4 -0.90 -4.13 2.58
N LEU A 5 -1.38 -3.68 3.74
CA LEU A 5 -2.32 -2.55 3.84
C LEU A 5 -1.69 -1.25 3.32
N LEU A 6 -0.40 -1.04 3.57
CA LEU A 6 0.32 0.14 3.09
C LEU A 6 0.45 0.12 1.56
N LYS A 7 0.93 -0.99 0.97
CA LYS A 7 1.09 -1.13 -0.48
C LYS A 7 -0.25 -0.98 -1.22
N SER A 8 -1.31 -1.63 -0.73
CA SER A 8 -2.64 -1.51 -1.33
C SER A 8 -3.21 -0.10 -1.20
N SER A 9 -2.96 0.58 -0.08
CA SER A 9 -3.37 1.98 0.10
C SER A 9 -2.65 2.91 -0.86
N ILE A 10 -1.35 2.73 -1.09
CA ILE A 10 -0.57 3.51 -2.08
C ILE A 10 -1.11 3.25 -3.49
N SER A 11 -1.38 1.98 -3.84
CA SER A 11 -1.98 1.63 -5.13
C SER A 11 -3.32 2.34 -5.36
N LEU A 12 -4.20 2.37 -4.35
CA LEU A 12 -5.47 3.11 -4.41
C LEU A 12 -5.26 4.62 -4.62
N VAL A 13 -4.28 5.22 -3.91
CA VAL A 13 -3.96 6.65 -4.03
C VAL A 13 -3.46 7.01 -5.44
N ILE A 14 -2.77 6.11 -6.11
CA ILE A 14 -2.29 6.31 -7.48
C ILE A 14 -3.42 6.07 -8.50
N LEU A 15 -4.17 4.97 -8.36
CA LEU A 15 -5.19 4.56 -9.33
C LEU A 15 -6.39 5.52 -9.38
N TYR A 16 -6.80 6.10 -8.25
CA TYR A 16 -7.98 6.95 -8.21
C TYR A 16 -7.84 8.26 -9.00
N PRO A 17 -6.79 9.07 -8.84
CA PRO A 17 -6.59 10.26 -9.69
C PRO A 17 -6.49 9.91 -11.17
N PHE A 18 -5.82 8.80 -11.51
CA PHE A 18 -5.77 8.31 -12.89
C PHE A 18 -7.14 7.96 -13.44
N TYR A 19 -7.95 7.23 -12.65
CA TYR A 19 -9.35 6.94 -12.96
C TYR A 19 -10.13 8.23 -13.24
N GLN A 20 -9.99 9.24 -12.39
CA GLN A 20 -10.68 10.52 -12.54
C GLN A 20 -10.23 11.29 -13.80
N VAL A 21 -8.93 11.35 -14.06
CA VAL A 21 -8.38 12.12 -15.20
C VAL A 21 -8.71 11.45 -16.52
N ILE A 22 -8.47 10.15 -16.66
CA ILE A 22 -8.67 9.42 -17.91
C ILE A 22 -10.16 9.35 -18.28
N LEU A 23 -11.01 9.10 -17.28
CA LEU A 23 -12.45 8.94 -17.50
C LEU A 23 -13.26 10.22 -17.26
N ARG A 24 -12.62 11.38 -17.10
CA ARG A 24 -13.29 12.65 -16.85
C ARG A 24 -14.36 12.98 -17.90
N TYR A 25 -14.04 12.75 -19.16
CA TYR A 25 -14.89 13.08 -20.30
C TYR A 25 -15.62 11.84 -20.86
N GLU A 26 -15.54 10.71 -20.16
CA GLU A 26 -16.20 9.49 -20.57
C GLU A 26 -17.70 9.59 -20.24
N THR A 27 -18.54 9.23 -21.21
CA THR A 27 -20.00 9.23 -21.07
C THR A 27 -20.57 7.83 -20.86
N ASN A 28 -19.77 6.78 -21.11
CA ASN A 28 -20.18 5.41 -20.87
C ASN A 28 -20.08 5.06 -19.38
N HIS A 29 -21.21 5.15 -18.68
CA HIS A 29 -21.29 4.90 -17.24
C HIS A 29 -20.99 3.45 -16.86
N GLN A 30 -21.35 2.49 -17.73
CA GLN A 30 -21.03 1.08 -17.56
C GLN A 30 -19.51 0.86 -17.55
N LEU A 31 -18.79 1.49 -18.48
CA LEU A 31 -17.34 1.40 -18.56
C LEU A 31 -16.67 2.01 -17.32
N LYS A 32 -17.13 3.18 -16.86
CA LYS A 32 -16.64 3.80 -15.63
C LYS A 32 -16.81 2.89 -14.41
N ARG A 33 -18.00 2.28 -14.27
CA ARG A 33 -18.29 1.32 -13.20
C ARG A 33 -17.32 0.15 -13.22
N ILE A 34 -17.15 -0.51 -14.38
CA ILE A 34 -16.29 -1.67 -14.56
C ILE A 34 -14.84 -1.32 -14.26
N ILE A 35 -14.31 -0.22 -14.81
CA ILE A 35 -12.93 0.21 -14.57
C ILE A 35 -12.73 0.58 -13.10
N GLY A 36 -13.67 1.29 -12.48
CA GLY A 36 -13.60 1.63 -11.07
C GLY A 36 -13.53 0.39 -10.16
N MET A 37 -14.38 -0.60 -10.40
CA MET A 37 -14.34 -1.89 -9.70
C MET A 37 -13.04 -2.65 -9.99
N ALA A 38 -12.58 -2.68 -11.25
CA ALA A 38 -11.33 -3.32 -11.63
C ALA A 38 -10.11 -2.69 -10.92
N CYS A 39 -10.05 -1.36 -10.80
CA CYS A 39 -9.01 -0.66 -10.03
C CYS A 39 -9.00 -1.07 -8.55
N LEU A 40 -10.18 -1.21 -7.94
CA LEU A 40 -10.31 -1.67 -6.56
C LEU A 40 -9.83 -3.12 -6.40
N PHE A 41 -10.28 -4.03 -7.25
CA PHE A 41 -9.85 -5.44 -7.21
C PHE A 41 -8.36 -5.59 -7.51
N PHE A 42 -7.84 -4.81 -8.46
CA PHE A 42 -6.42 -4.83 -8.79
C PHE A 42 -5.56 -4.38 -7.59
N SER A 43 -5.95 -3.30 -6.90
CA SER A 43 -5.18 -2.80 -5.75
C SER A 43 -5.09 -3.80 -4.59
N ILE A 44 -6.04 -4.75 -4.50
CA ILE A 44 -6.10 -5.77 -3.47
C ILE A 44 -5.54 -7.10 -3.97
N GLY A 45 -6.05 -7.57 -5.09
CA GLY A 45 -5.73 -8.90 -5.64
C GLY A 45 -4.29 -9.05 -6.06
N PHE A 46 -3.70 -7.97 -6.55
CA PHE A 46 -2.31 -7.96 -6.95
C PHE A 46 -1.33 -8.33 -5.83
N LEU A 47 -1.61 -7.90 -4.61
CA LEU A 47 -0.76 -8.17 -3.45
C LEU A 47 -0.88 -9.60 -2.92
N LEU A 48 -1.86 -10.36 -3.39
CA LEU A 48 -2.02 -11.78 -3.09
C LEU A 48 -1.20 -12.68 -4.04
N ILE A 49 -0.66 -12.12 -5.13
CA ILE A 49 0.19 -12.87 -6.07
C ILE A 49 1.63 -12.84 -5.54
N PRO A 50 2.22 -13.99 -5.16
CA PRO A 50 3.63 -14.05 -4.81
C PRO A 50 4.45 -13.71 -6.07
N THR A 51 5.06 -12.53 -6.06
CA THR A 51 5.81 -12.01 -7.21
C THR A 51 7.09 -12.80 -7.49
N GLU A 52 7.58 -13.57 -6.52
CA GLU A 52 8.72 -14.49 -6.68
C GLU A 52 8.50 -15.52 -7.79
N SER A 53 7.26 -15.90 -8.06
CA SER A 53 6.93 -16.87 -9.11
C SER A 53 6.90 -16.28 -10.53
N LEU A 54 6.79 -14.97 -10.66
CA LEU A 54 6.65 -14.27 -11.95
C LEU A 54 7.99 -13.85 -12.56
N PHE A 55 9.01 -13.68 -11.72
CA PHE A 55 10.34 -13.26 -12.14
C PHE A 55 11.37 -14.26 -11.62
N ASN A 56 11.49 -15.40 -12.30
CA ASN A 56 12.61 -16.32 -12.11
C ASN A 56 13.85 -15.72 -12.80
N SER A 57 14.30 -14.58 -12.31
CA SER A 57 15.50 -13.91 -12.79
C SER A 57 16.71 -14.51 -12.10
N ARG A 58 17.39 -15.39 -12.86
CA ARG A 58 18.80 -15.68 -12.65
C ARG A 58 19.56 -14.39 -12.35
N GLU A 59 20.37 -14.48 -11.28
CA GLU A 59 21.53 -13.66 -10.98
C GLU A 59 21.62 -12.30 -11.70
N TYR A 60 21.13 -11.24 -11.06
CA TYR A 60 21.69 -9.93 -11.29
C TYR A 60 22.51 -9.55 -10.06
N SER A 61 23.81 -9.44 -10.33
CA SER A 61 24.86 -9.05 -9.41
C SER A 61 24.47 -7.82 -8.60
N SER A 62 24.50 -8.01 -7.32
CA SER A 62 24.27 -6.99 -6.31
C SER A 62 25.27 -5.85 -6.40
N THR A 63 24.80 -4.68 -6.75
CA THR A 63 25.55 -3.45 -6.44
C THR A 63 24.53 -2.44 -5.92
N ILE A 64 24.77 -1.94 -4.73
CA ILE A 64 24.07 -0.92 -3.97
C ILE A 64 23.15 -1.48 -2.88
N TYR A 65 23.73 -1.79 -1.73
CA TYR A 65 22.99 -1.86 -0.46
C TYR A 65 23.49 -0.79 0.50
N THR A 66 22.76 0.28 0.62
CA THR A 66 22.96 1.25 1.70
C THR A 66 22.01 0.87 2.84
N VAL A 67 22.48 0.17 3.83
CA VAL A 67 21.76 0.02 5.10
C VAL A 67 22.62 0.64 6.19
N VAL A 68 22.22 1.83 6.58
CA VAL A 68 22.66 2.45 7.81
C VAL A 68 22.00 1.67 8.96
N ARG A 69 22.76 0.83 9.64
CA ARG A 69 22.39 0.30 10.93
C ARG A 69 23.38 0.85 11.96
N GLU A 70 22.98 1.94 12.58
CA GLU A 70 23.64 2.50 13.75
C GLU A 70 23.58 1.53 14.93
N SER A 71 24.71 1.41 15.60
CA SER A 71 24.96 0.95 16.98
C SER A 71 23.72 0.62 17.82
N VAL A 72 23.42 -0.65 18.03
CA VAL A 72 22.18 -1.09 18.67
C VAL A 72 22.38 -2.23 19.67
N ASP A 73 23.43 -2.25 20.46
CA ASP A 73 23.45 -3.25 21.54
C ASP A 73 22.97 -2.72 22.91
N PHE A 74 22.86 -1.41 23.10
CA PHE A 74 22.22 -0.84 24.29
C PHE A 74 20.78 -0.36 24.04
N GLN A 75 20.41 -0.09 22.80
CA GLN A 75 19.02 0.25 22.42
C GLN A 75 18.16 -0.96 22.04
N GLU A 76 18.76 -2.12 21.74
CA GLU A 76 17.99 -3.29 21.30
C GLU A 76 17.00 -3.78 22.37
N ASN A 77 17.36 -3.73 23.65
CA ASN A 77 16.44 -4.08 24.73
C ASN A 77 15.37 -3.01 25.02
N LEU A 78 15.64 -1.74 24.75
CA LEU A 78 14.67 -0.67 24.96
C LEU A 78 13.85 -0.44 23.68
N SER A 79 14.47 -0.56 22.50
CA SER A 79 13.79 -0.41 21.21
C SER A 79 12.93 -1.62 20.87
N SER A 80 13.29 -2.84 21.23
CA SER A 80 12.44 -4.02 21.04
C SER A 80 11.16 -3.93 21.87
N ILE A 81 11.23 -3.45 23.10
CA ILE A 81 10.06 -3.24 23.96
C ILE A 81 9.21 -2.08 23.42
N ILE A 82 9.82 -1.01 22.92
CA ILE A 82 9.10 0.14 22.36
C ILE A 82 8.54 -0.19 20.97
N THR A 83 9.28 -0.91 20.12
CA THR A 83 8.83 -1.28 18.77
C THR A 83 7.69 -2.30 18.82
N ASP A 84 7.76 -3.31 19.69
CA ASP A 84 6.65 -4.25 19.89
C ASP A 84 5.41 -3.55 20.45
N SER A 85 5.58 -2.61 21.38
CA SER A 85 4.44 -1.89 21.94
C SER A 85 3.82 -0.89 20.97
N THR A 86 4.62 -0.22 20.12
CA THR A 86 4.11 0.75 19.12
C THR A 86 3.40 0.05 17.96
N VAL A 87 3.94 -1.05 17.44
CA VAL A 87 3.27 -1.90 16.44
C VAL A 87 1.96 -2.43 17.01
N SER A 88 1.94 -2.86 18.28
CA SER A 88 0.71 -3.27 18.95
C SER A 88 -0.33 -2.15 19.05
N ILE A 89 0.07 -0.90 19.29
CA ILE A 89 -0.86 0.25 19.39
C ILE A 89 -1.50 0.57 18.02
N TYR A 90 -0.72 0.66 16.93
CA TYR A 90 -1.26 0.90 15.60
C TYR A 90 -2.20 -0.22 15.15
N PHE A 91 -1.84 -1.46 15.43
CA PHE A 91 -2.68 -2.61 15.16
C PHE A 91 -3.99 -2.57 15.97
N MET A 92 -3.93 -2.20 17.25
CA MET A 92 -5.13 -2.03 18.08
C MET A 92 -6.05 -0.93 17.53
N ILE A 93 -5.51 0.23 17.15
CA ILE A 93 -6.28 1.32 16.52
C ILE A 93 -6.95 0.82 15.24
N TYR A 94 -6.23 0.08 14.40
CA TYR A 94 -6.77 -0.51 13.18
C TYR A 94 -7.95 -1.44 13.46
N ILE A 95 -7.80 -2.37 14.42
CA ILE A 95 -8.85 -3.32 14.78
C ILE A 95 -10.08 -2.62 15.39
N ILE A 96 -9.88 -1.59 16.22
CA ILE A 96 -10.98 -0.77 16.76
C ILE A 96 -11.75 -0.12 15.59
N GLY A 97 -11.06 0.47 14.62
CA GLY A 97 -11.69 1.04 13.45
C GLY A 97 -12.48 0.01 12.64
N VAL A 98 -11.88 -1.15 12.34
CA VAL A 98 -12.59 -2.27 11.70
C VAL A 98 -13.83 -2.67 12.49
N GLY A 99 -13.74 -2.77 13.81
CA GLY A 99 -14.86 -3.08 14.69
C GLY A 99 -15.99 -2.05 14.60
N VAL A 100 -15.67 -0.77 14.66
CA VAL A 100 -16.64 0.34 14.56
C VAL A 100 -17.37 0.32 13.22
N PHE A 101 -16.63 0.22 12.09
CA PHE A 101 -17.24 0.20 10.76
C PHE A 101 -18.01 -1.10 10.49
N SER A 102 -17.54 -2.25 11.00
CA SER A 102 -18.28 -3.52 10.95
C SER A 102 -19.61 -3.42 11.71
N LEU A 103 -19.58 -2.86 12.92
CA LEU A 103 -20.81 -2.68 13.73
C LEU A 103 -21.77 -1.75 12.99
N ARG A 104 -21.30 -0.63 12.42
CA ARG A 104 -22.13 0.27 11.61
C ARG A 104 -22.80 -0.47 10.45
N SER A 105 -22.06 -1.30 9.72
CA SER A 105 -22.55 -2.05 8.57
C SER A 105 -23.56 -3.13 8.99
N LEU A 106 -23.27 -3.84 10.09
CA LEU A 106 -24.19 -4.83 10.67
C LEU A 106 -25.50 -4.21 11.16
N LEU A 107 -25.46 -3.04 11.78
CA LEU A 107 -26.67 -2.30 12.17
C LEU A 107 -27.49 -1.87 10.96
N GLY A 108 -26.85 -1.45 9.86
CA GLY A 108 -27.51 -1.17 8.57
C GLY A 108 -28.21 -2.41 8.02
N LEU A 109 -27.52 -3.54 7.95
CA LEU A 109 -28.09 -4.81 7.50
C LEU A 109 -29.23 -5.30 8.43
N ALA A 110 -29.05 -5.20 9.73
CA ALA A 110 -30.10 -5.54 10.71
C ALA A 110 -31.36 -4.68 10.49
N THR A 111 -31.21 -3.40 10.17
CA THR A 111 -32.35 -2.52 9.86
C THR A 111 -33.10 -3.00 8.60
N LEU A 112 -32.38 -3.40 7.55
CA LEU A 112 -32.99 -3.99 6.34
C LEU A 112 -33.73 -5.29 6.65
N LEU A 113 -33.13 -6.15 7.48
CA LEU A 113 -33.76 -7.40 7.93
C LEU A 113 -34.99 -7.13 8.78
N LEU A 114 -34.96 -6.16 9.67
CA LEU A 114 -36.12 -5.76 10.46
C LEU A 114 -37.25 -5.23 9.58
N PHE A 115 -36.96 -4.42 8.57
CA PHE A 115 -37.97 -4.00 7.58
C PHE A 115 -38.54 -5.22 6.86
N TYR A 116 -37.68 -6.13 6.41
CA TYR A 116 -38.12 -7.35 5.73
C TYR A 116 -39.03 -8.22 6.60
N PHE A 117 -38.70 -8.43 7.87
CA PHE A 117 -39.49 -9.33 8.75
C PHE A 117 -40.77 -8.67 9.29
N LYS A 118 -40.74 -7.37 9.61
CA LYS A 118 -41.88 -6.67 10.25
C LYS A 118 -42.91 -6.12 9.28
N SER A 119 -42.60 -6.01 7.97
CA SER A 119 -43.45 -5.39 6.99
C SER A 119 -44.26 -6.40 6.19
N GLN A 120 -45.38 -5.93 5.61
CA GLN A 120 -46.17 -6.74 4.72
C GLN A 120 -45.39 -6.99 3.39
N LYS A 121 -45.58 -8.20 2.85
CA LYS A 121 -44.90 -8.67 1.65
C LYS A 121 -45.90 -9.08 0.61
N TYR A 122 -45.67 -8.64 -0.62
CA TYR A 122 -46.48 -9.07 -1.78
C TYR A 122 -45.59 -9.11 -3.03
N HIS A 123 -46.06 -9.78 -4.08
CA HIS A 123 -45.37 -9.83 -5.35
C HIS A 123 -46.06 -8.88 -6.32
N ARG A 124 -45.33 -7.92 -6.83
CA ARG A 124 -45.84 -6.98 -7.85
C ARG A 124 -44.68 -6.50 -8.72
N TRP A 125 -44.95 -6.24 -9.99
CA TRP A 125 -43.98 -5.70 -10.97
C TRP A 125 -42.67 -6.54 -11.11
N GLY A 126 -42.75 -7.85 -10.85
CA GLY A 126 -41.60 -8.74 -10.92
C GLY A 126 -40.63 -8.62 -9.72
N PHE A 127 -41.03 -7.90 -8.66
CA PHE A 127 -40.33 -7.81 -7.39
C PHE A 127 -41.06 -8.49 -6.25
N LYS A 128 -40.29 -8.89 -5.24
CA LYS A 128 -40.83 -9.10 -3.93
C LYS A 128 -40.86 -7.75 -3.21
N VAL A 129 -42.06 -7.18 -3.11
CA VAL A 129 -42.25 -5.85 -2.51
C VAL A 129 -42.43 -5.97 -1.00
N VAL A 130 -41.73 -5.11 -0.26
CA VAL A 130 -41.82 -4.95 1.19
C VAL A 130 -42.38 -3.56 1.48
N SER A 131 -43.61 -3.48 1.97
CA SER A 131 -44.25 -2.21 2.29
C SER A 131 -43.88 -1.78 3.71
N VAL A 132 -43.03 -0.78 3.84
CA VAL A 132 -42.54 -0.25 5.11
C VAL A 132 -43.43 0.90 5.56
N ASN A 133 -43.98 0.81 6.78
CA ASN A 133 -44.80 1.86 7.36
C ASN A 133 -43.97 3.04 7.88
N LYS A 134 -43.15 3.61 6.97
CA LYS A 134 -42.32 4.83 7.18
C LYS A 134 -42.20 5.55 5.86
N GLU A 135 -42.01 6.85 5.90
CA GLU A 135 -41.67 7.64 4.72
C GLU A 135 -40.21 7.40 4.34
N ILE A 136 -39.98 6.46 3.43
CA ILE A 136 -38.67 6.18 2.86
C ILE A 136 -38.77 6.23 1.33
N SER A 137 -37.79 6.81 0.66
CA SER A 137 -37.70 6.68 -0.79
C SER A 137 -37.62 5.20 -1.16
N PRO A 138 -38.35 4.75 -2.15
CA PRO A 138 -38.22 3.38 -2.67
C PRO A 138 -36.79 3.07 -3.05
N PHE A 139 -36.36 1.85 -2.76
CA PHE A 139 -35.04 1.36 -3.14
C PHE A 139 -35.03 -0.17 -3.28
N THR A 140 -34.15 -0.66 -4.13
CA THR A 140 -33.99 -2.09 -4.37
C THR A 140 -32.75 -2.63 -3.68
N PHE A 141 -32.90 -3.76 -2.99
CA PHE A 141 -31.78 -4.55 -2.48
C PHE A 141 -31.94 -6.01 -2.97
N PHE A 142 -31.05 -6.44 -3.86
CA PHE A 142 -31.18 -7.65 -4.66
C PHE A 142 -32.51 -7.67 -5.46
N ASN A 143 -33.38 -8.67 -5.19
CA ASN A 143 -34.69 -8.80 -5.83
C ASN A 143 -35.84 -8.33 -4.92
N ILE A 144 -35.54 -7.55 -3.89
CA ILE A 144 -36.51 -7.02 -2.94
C ILE A 144 -36.62 -5.52 -3.11
N LEU A 145 -37.82 -5.05 -3.41
CA LEU A 145 -38.15 -3.64 -3.48
C LEU A 145 -38.76 -3.18 -2.16
N PHE A 146 -38.11 -2.26 -1.49
CA PHE A 146 -38.62 -1.61 -0.29
C PHE A 146 -39.37 -0.34 -0.68
N VAL A 147 -40.66 -0.25 -0.33
CA VAL A 147 -41.51 0.90 -0.62
C VAL A 147 -42.03 1.48 0.66
N GLY A 148 -41.83 2.78 0.84
CA GLY A 148 -42.40 3.53 1.97
C GLY A 148 -43.85 3.94 1.72
N ASN A 149 -44.43 4.59 2.72
CA ASN A 149 -45.79 5.11 2.66
C ASN A 149 -45.78 6.47 1.91
N HIS A 150 -45.64 6.44 0.57
CA HIS A 150 -45.72 7.60 -0.30
C HIS A 150 -46.99 7.57 -1.14
N ASN A 151 -47.67 8.70 -1.21
CA ASN A 151 -48.75 8.91 -2.16
C ASN A 151 -48.17 9.36 -3.50
N LEU A 152 -47.50 8.42 -4.21
CA LEU A 152 -47.07 8.64 -5.59
C LEU A 152 -48.22 8.32 -6.56
N GLU A 153 -48.35 9.12 -7.60
CA GLU A 153 -49.23 8.79 -8.71
C GLU A 153 -48.79 7.50 -9.39
N ASP A 154 -49.72 6.78 -10.00
CA ASP A 154 -49.39 5.48 -10.65
C ASP A 154 -48.34 5.62 -11.76
N GLU A 155 -48.29 6.77 -12.47
CA GLU A 155 -47.33 7.06 -13.53
C GLU A 155 -45.93 7.29 -12.98
N ASP A 156 -45.80 8.06 -11.89
CA ASP A 156 -44.55 8.27 -11.17
C ASP A 156 -44.02 6.95 -10.57
N MET A 157 -44.92 6.14 -10.04
CA MET A 157 -44.56 4.82 -9.53
C MET A 157 -44.02 3.90 -10.65
N ASN A 158 -44.64 3.88 -11.82
CA ASN A 158 -44.16 3.08 -12.96
C ASN A 158 -42.77 3.55 -13.43
N THR A 159 -42.54 4.84 -13.49
CA THR A 159 -41.26 5.42 -13.87
C THR A 159 -40.18 5.06 -12.86
N LEU A 160 -40.49 5.14 -11.57
CA LEU A 160 -39.59 4.75 -10.47
C LEU A 160 -39.27 3.24 -10.53
N LEU A 161 -40.26 2.40 -10.83
CA LEU A 161 -40.04 0.95 -10.96
C LEU A 161 -39.06 0.62 -12.09
N VAL A 162 -39.12 1.35 -13.19
CA VAL A 162 -38.13 1.20 -14.28
C VAL A 162 -36.72 1.50 -13.76
N HIS A 163 -36.55 2.55 -12.95
CA HIS A 163 -35.29 2.90 -12.33
C HIS A 163 -34.78 1.77 -11.41
N GLU A 164 -35.64 1.28 -10.53
CA GLU A 164 -35.33 0.21 -9.59
C GLU A 164 -35.04 -1.14 -10.25
N GLN A 165 -35.67 -1.43 -11.40
CA GLN A 165 -35.37 -2.62 -12.20
C GLN A 165 -33.91 -2.64 -12.65
N VAL A 166 -33.35 -1.49 -13.02
CA VAL A 166 -31.93 -1.41 -13.44
C VAL A 166 -31.01 -1.78 -12.30
N HIS A 167 -31.29 -1.30 -11.08
CA HIS A 167 -30.47 -1.66 -9.91
C HIS A 167 -30.48 -3.17 -9.65
N ARG A 168 -31.63 -3.83 -9.83
CA ARG A 168 -31.76 -5.30 -9.72
C ARG A 168 -31.01 -6.00 -10.85
N ASP A 169 -31.30 -5.64 -12.09
CA ASP A 169 -30.85 -6.36 -13.29
C ASP A 169 -29.35 -6.21 -13.52
N GLN A 170 -28.76 -5.11 -13.08
CA GLN A 170 -27.31 -4.85 -13.12
C GLN A 170 -26.58 -5.25 -11.82
N PHE A 171 -27.26 -5.86 -10.86
CA PHE A 171 -26.68 -6.33 -9.61
C PHE A 171 -25.96 -5.25 -8.79
N HIS A 172 -26.45 -4.01 -8.78
CA HIS A 172 -25.84 -2.90 -8.06
C HIS A 172 -25.72 -3.15 -6.55
N SER A 173 -26.55 -4.04 -6.00
CA SER A 173 -26.47 -4.48 -4.61
C SER A 173 -25.17 -5.23 -4.30
N ILE A 174 -24.64 -6.01 -5.26
CA ILE A 174 -23.37 -6.74 -5.10
C ILE A 174 -22.22 -5.74 -5.02
N ASP A 175 -22.15 -4.78 -5.96
CA ASP A 175 -21.12 -3.74 -5.92
C ASP A 175 -21.17 -2.98 -4.58
N SER A 176 -22.36 -2.64 -4.10
CA SER A 176 -22.53 -1.93 -2.83
C SER A 176 -22.04 -2.72 -1.63
N LEU A 177 -22.25 -4.04 -1.60
CA LEU A 177 -21.71 -4.91 -0.54
C LEU A 177 -20.19 -5.02 -0.61
N ILE A 178 -19.63 -5.18 -1.82
CA ILE A 178 -18.17 -5.21 -2.01
C ILE A 178 -17.56 -3.90 -1.52
N LEU A 179 -18.11 -2.76 -1.94
CA LEU A 179 -17.64 -1.45 -1.51
C LEU A 179 -17.74 -1.26 0.02
N GLU A 180 -18.78 -1.79 0.66
CA GLU A 180 -18.92 -1.73 2.11
C GLU A 180 -17.85 -2.56 2.82
N VAL A 181 -17.57 -3.79 2.36
CA VAL A 181 -16.49 -4.64 2.89
C VAL A 181 -15.13 -3.94 2.73
N LEU A 182 -14.87 -3.36 1.55
CA LEU A 182 -13.63 -2.63 1.32
C LEU A 182 -13.52 -1.37 2.18
N THR A 183 -14.63 -0.70 2.44
CA THR A 183 -14.65 0.46 3.35
C THR A 183 -14.35 0.06 4.78
N ILE A 184 -14.77 -1.13 5.23
CA ILE A 184 -14.43 -1.67 6.55
C ILE A 184 -12.93 -1.96 6.64
N ILE A 185 -12.34 -2.56 5.62
CA ILE A 185 -10.90 -2.92 5.61
C ILE A 185 -10.03 -1.66 5.51
N TYR A 186 -10.39 -0.73 4.61
CA TYR A 186 -9.64 0.48 4.31
C TYR A 186 -10.25 1.74 4.93
N TRP A 187 -10.92 1.62 6.09
CA TRP A 187 -11.64 2.72 6.73
C TRP A 187 -10.80 3.98 6.93
N PHE A 188 -9.50 3.81 7.14
CA PHE A 188 -8.51 4.88 7.35
C PHE A 188 -8.07 5.57 6.05
N ASN A 189 -8.32 4.97 4.88
CA ASN A 189 -7.93 5.52 3.58
C ASN A 189 -9.07 6.34 2.96
N PRO A 190 -8.93 7.67 2.81
CA PRO A 190 -9.99 8.51 2.26
C PRO A 190 -10.35 8.16 0.81
N ILE A 191 -9.44 7.58 0.05
CA ILE A 191 -9.64 7.25 -1.37
C ILE A 191 -10.76 6.23 -1.56
N ILE A 192 -10.92 5.26 -0.63
CA ILE A 192 -12.00 4.28 -0.73
C ILE A 192 -13.39 4.94 -0.69
N TRP A 193 -13.54 6.01 0.11
CA TRP A 193 -14.79 6.77 0.22
C TRP A 193 -15.10 7.53 -1.06
N PHE A 194 -14.07 8.04 -1.76
CA PHE A 194 -14.25 8.69 -3.06
C PHE A 194 -14.64 7.68 -4.13
N PHE A 195 -13.97 6.51 -4.21
CA PHE A 195 -14.38 5.42 -5.11
C PHE A 195 -15.83 4.98 -4.86
N GLN A 196 -16.19 4.76 -3.60
CA GLN A 196 -17.55 4.38 -3.22
C GLN A 196 -18.59 5.39 -3.71
N LYS A 197 -18.31 6.69 -3.54
CA LYS A 197 -19.18 7.77 -3.99
C LYS A 197 -19.32 7.79 -5.51
N ASP A 198 -18.23 7.60 -6.25
CA ASP A 198 -18.23 7.65 -7.70
C ASP A 198 -18.92 6.43 -8.30
N ILE A 199 -18.66 5.22 -7.81
CA ILE A 199 -19.32 4.01 -8.30
C ILE A 199 -20.83 4.06 -8.04
N ARG A 200 -21.26 4.50 -6.85
CA ARG A 200 -22.68 4.73 -6.57
C ARG A 200 -23.31 5.78 -7.50
N ALA A 201 -22.57 6.84 -7.85
CA ALA A 201 -23.04 7.79 -8.84
C ALA A 201 -23.19 7.17 -10.23
N GLN A 202 -22.31 6.25 -10.65
CA GLN A 202 -22.47 5.52 -11.90
C GLN A 202 -23.72 4.62 -11.89
N HIS A 203 -24.06 3.99 -10.74
CA HIS A 203 -25.30 3.22 -10.62
C HIS A 203 -26.52 4.09 -10.88
N GLU A 204 -26.57 5.29 -10.30
CA GLU A 204 -27.67 6.22 -10.52
C GLU A 204 -27.75 6.69 -11.99
N TYR A 205 -26.60 7.04 -12.59
CA TYR A 205 -26.58 7.47 -13.99
C TYR A 205 -27.03 6.38 -14.96
N LEU A 206 -26.67 5.12 -14.69
CA LEU A 206 -27.11 3.98 -15.48
C LEU A 206 -28.62 3.75 -15.36
N ALA A 207 -29.17 3.89 -14.17
CA ALA A 207 -30.61 3.76 -13.95
C ALA A 207 -31.37 4.92 -14.65
N ASP A 208 -30.90 6.15 -14.51
CA ASP A 208 -31.46 7.33 -15.15
C ASP A 208 -31.44 7.20 -16.69
N GLU A 209 -30.33 6.77 -17.26
CA GLU A 209 -30.17 6.56 -18.70
C GLU A 209 -31.20 5.56 -19.25
N GLN A 210 -31.50 4.50 -18.51
CA GLN A 210 -32.49 3.50 -18.96
C GLN A 210 -33.93 4.03 -18.89
N VAL A 211 -34.24 4.84 -17.88
CA VAL A 211 -35.57 5.50 -17.80
C VAL A 211 -35.78 6.40 -19.00
N ILE A 212 -34.82 7.24 -19.35
CA ILE A 212 -34.87 8.15 -20.48
C ILE A 212 -34.94 7.36 -21.81
N LYS A 213 -34.19 6.26 -21.95
CA LYS A 213 -34.24 5.39 -23.12
C LYS A 213 -35.62 4.74 -23.34
N LYS A 214 -36.43 4.57 -22.31
CA LYS A 214 -37.81 4.08 -22.39
C LYS A 214 -38.79 5.17 -22.81
N GLY A 215 -38.32 6.39 -23.09
CA GLY A 215 -39.13 7.48 -23.65
C GLY A 215 -39.81 8.38 -22.62
N VAL A 216 -39.40 8.28 -21.32
CA VAL A 216 -39.90 9.21 -20.29
C VAL A 216 -39.30 10.60 -20.54
N ASP A 217 -40.13 11.65 -20.48
CA ASP A 217 -39.63 13.02 -20.62
C ASP A 217 -38.66 13.38 -19.51
N ILE A 218 -37.59 14.08 -19.88
CA ILE A 218 -36.49 14.40 -18.94
C ILE A 218 -36.97 15.35 -17.82
N LEU A 219 -37.83 16.31 -18.14
CA LEU A 219 -38.31 17.28 -17.18
C LEU A 219 -39.26 16.63 -16.17
N ASP A 220 -40.20 15.81 -16.67
CA ASP A 220 -41.15 15.06 -15.83
C ASP A 220 -40.40 14.11 -14.90
N TYR A 221 -39.37 13.42 -15.42
CA TYR A 221 -38.50 12.55 -14.61
C TYR A 221 -37.71 13.32 -13.54
N GLN A 222 -37.19 14.48 -13.89
CA GLN A 222 -36.49 15.33 -12.90
C GLN A 222 -37.43 15.84 -11.81
N HIS A 223 -38.67 16.23 -12.19
CA HIS A 223 -39.72 16.62 -11.26
C HIS A 223 -40.06 15.47 -10.30
N MET A 224 -40.29 14.27 -10.81
CA MET A 224 -40.57 13.09 -10.02
C MET A 224 -39.43 12.79 -9.03
N LEU A 225 -38.17 12.79 -9.50
CA LEU A 225 -37.01 12.57 -8.63
C LEU A 225 -36.87 13.61 -7.51
N PHE A 226 -37.23 14.86 -7.82
CA PHE A 226 -37.22 15.93 -6.82
C PHE A 226 -38.31 15.69 -5.77
N HIS A 227 -39.51 15.32 -6.18
CA HIS A 227 -40.66 15.00 -5.32
C HIS A 227 -40.35 13.82 -4.38
N VAL A 228 -39.89 12.71 -4.94
CA VAL A 228 -39.53 11.50 -4.17
C VAL A 228 -38.46 11.77 -3.10
N ARG A 229 -37.61 12.78 -3.33
CA ARG A 229 -36.48 13.06 -2.45
C ARG A 229 -36.72 14.14 -1.41
N THR A 230 -37.71 15.00 -1.57
CA THR A 230 -38.09 16.01 -0.60
C THR A 230 -38.93 15.48 0.56
N GLY A 231 -39.45 14.24 0.44
CA GLY A 231 -40.04 13.49 1.54
C GLY A 231 -38.98 13.14 2.58
N ILE A 232 -39.34 13.16 3.86
CA ILE A 232 -38.49 13.11 5.05
C ILE A 232 -37.45 11.98 4.98
N SER A 233 -36.17 12.33 5.06
CA SER A 233 -35.06 11.42 4.91
C SER A 233 -34.74 10.65 6.20
N ILE A 234 -34.76 9.33 6.14
CA ILE A 234 -34.19 8.47 7.18
C ILE A 234 -32.65 8.55 7.08
N ARG A 235 -32.01 9.07 8.12
CA ARG A 235 -30.57 9.46 8.15
C ARG A 235 -29.56 8.38 7.75
N LEU A 236 -29.89 7.09 7.81
CA LEU A 236 -28.92 6.00 7.55
C LEU A 236 -28.80 5.60 6.07
N VAL A 237 -29.86 5.71 5.28
CA VAL A 237 -29.82 5.39 3.83
C VAL A 237 -29.45 6.65 3.03
N ASN A 238 -29.78 7.84 3.53
CA ASN A 238 -29.59 9.11 2.84
C ASN A 238 -28.29 9.86 3.17
N TYR A 239 -27.45 9.37 4.05
CA TYR A 239 -26.18 10.02 4.37
C TYR A 239 -25.26 10.21 3.16
N PHE A 240 -25.47 9.42 2.09
CA PHE A 240 -24.71 9.47 0.83
C PHE A 240 -25.42 10.18 -0.32
N SER A 241 -26.62 10.67 -0.12
CA SER A 241 -27.41 11.36 -1.16
C SER A 241 -27.51 12.86 -0.88
N SER A 242 -26.38 13.58 -1.06
CA SER A 242 -26.34 15.02 -0.91
C SER A 242 -27.06 15.75 -2.06
N LYS A 243 -27.51 17.00 -1.83
CA LYS A 243 -28.10 17.89 -2.87
C LYS A 243 -27.24 17.95 -4.15
N THR A 244 -25.90 17.85 -4.00
CA THR A 244 -24.94 17.80 -5.11
C THR A 244 -25.08 16.57 -6.00
N SER A 245 -25.64 15.46 -5.52
CA SER A 245 -25.90 14.26 -6.31
C SER A 245 -27.03 14.46 -7.32
N LEU A 246 -28.16 15.07 -6.93
CA LEU A 246 -29.28 15.36 -7.85
C LEU A 246 -28.86 16.28 -8.99
N THR A 247 -28.18 17.38 -8.66
CA THR A 247 -27.69 18.33 -9.67
C THR A 247 -26.77 17.65 -10.70
N LYS A 248 -25.92 16.72 -10.24
CA LYS A 248 -25.06 15.95 -11.15
C LYS A 248 -25.89 14.99 -12.03
N ARG A 249 -26.92 14.31 -11.47
CA ARG A 249 -27.83 13.44 -12.23
C ARG A 249 -28.54 14.26 -13.32
N PHE A 250 -29.13 15.39 -12.97
CA PHE A 250 -29.83 16.29 -13.91
C PHE A 250 -28.90 16.75 -15.06
N LYS A 251 -27.68 17.16 -14.73
CA LYS A 251 -26.68 17.53 -15.74
C LYS A 251 -26.32 16.34 -16.65
N MET A 252 -26.22 15.13 -16.11
CA MET A 252 -25.90 13.96 -16.92
C MET A 252 -27.03 13.54 -17.86
N MET A 253 -28.31 13.66 -17.46
CA MET A 253 -29.46 13.38 -18.29
C MET A 253 -29.54 14.29 -19.54
N THR A 254 -29.06 15.54 -19.42
CA THR A 254 -29.05 16.51 -20.53
C THR A 254 -27.81 16.41 -21.43
N THR A 255 -26.81 15.61 -21.03
CA THR A 255 -25.55 15.49 -21.77
C THR A 255 -25.72 14.43 -22.87
N THR A 256 -25.74 14.86 -24.11
CA THR A 256 -25.87 13.97 -25.30
C THR A 256 -24.62 13.08 -25.43
N ASN A 257 -24.83 11.78 -25.56
CA ASN A 257 -23.77 10.76 -25.63
C ASN A 257 -23.02 10.89 -26.97
N LYS A 258 -21.83 11.52 -26.96
CA LYS A 258 -20.98 11.68 -28.14
C LYS A 258 -19.79 10.73 -28.07
N ASN A 259 -19.70 9.79 -29.02
CA ASN A 259 -18.56 8.95 -29.40
C ASN A 259 -18.16 7.80 -28.44
N THR A 260 -18.78 6.65 -28.65
CA THR A 260 -18.43 5.37 -28.01
C THR A 260 -17.08 4.76 -28.47
N LYS A 261 -16.57 5.13 -29.66
CA LYS A 261 -15.32 4.56 -30.21
C LYS A 261 -14.06 5.01 -29.48
N ILE A 262 -14.02 6.23 -28.96
CA ILE A 262 -12.86 6.76 -28.18
C ILE A 262 -12.82 6.18 -26.77
N SER A 263 -13.96 5.73 -26.27
CA SER A 263 -14.14 5.15 -24.92
C SER A 263 -13.24 3.92 -24.68
N SER A 264 -13.21 2.98 -25.60
CA SER A 264 -12.45 1.74 -25.44
C SER A 264 -10.92 1.97 -25.39
N TYR A 265 -10.41 2.93 -26.16
CA TYR A 265 -8.97 3.26 -26.13
C TYR A 265 -8.54 3.88 -24.80
N ARG A 266 -9.41 4.64 -24.13
CA ARG A 266 -9.12 5.19 -22.80
C ARG A 266 -8.99 4.11 -21.74
N ALA A 267 -9.82 3.07 -21.82
CA ALA A 267 -9.71 1.90 -20.94
C ALA A 267 -8.33 1.22 -21.08
N LEU A 268 -7.78 1.15 -22.31
CA LEU A 268 -6.49 0.55 -22.57
C LEU A 268 -5.33 1.29 -21.87
N MET A 269 -5.48 2.60 -21.59
CA MET A 269 -4.46 3.37 -20.87
C MET A 269 -4.21 2.92 -19.42
N PHE A 270 -5.14 2.13 -18.84
CA PHE A 270 -4.94 1.55 -17.51
C PHE A 270 -3.96 0.38 -17.51
N LEU A 271 -3.77 -0.33 -18.64
CA LEU A 271 -2.86 -1.48 -18.72
C LEU A 271 -1.40 -1.12 -18.42
N PRO A 272 -0.79 -0.08 -19.03
CA PRO A 272 0.59 0.28 -18.72
C PRO A 272 0.74 0.80 -17.28
N LEU A 273 -0.28 1.48 -16.73
CA LEU A 273 -0.26 1.93 -15.34
C LEU A 273 -0.32 0.74 -14.38
N MET A 274 -1.19 -0.23 -14.64
CA MET A 274 -1.24 -1.46 -13.86
C MET A 274 0.08 -2.21 -13.92
N ALA A 275 0.69 -2.34 -15.11
CA ALA A 275 2.01 -2.94 -15.28
C ALA A 275 3.10 -2.18 -14.49
N LEU A 276 3.06 -0.85 -14.48
CA LEU A 276 4.00 -0.03 -13.71
C LEU A 276 3.86 -0.27 -12.18
N ILE A 277 2.64 -0.34 -11.66
CA ILE A 277 2.39 -0.66 -10.25
C ILE A 277 2.91 -2.07 -9.92
N LEU A 278 2.73 -3.03 -10.83
CA LEU A 278 3.27 -4.38 -10.74
C LEU A 278 4.80 -4.36 -10.58
N THR A 279 5.49 -3.65 -11.45
CA THR A 279 6.96 -3.59 -11.43
C THR A 279 7.48 -2.93 -10.14
N ILE A 280 6.89 -1.82 -9.71
CA ILE A 280 7.29 -1.10 -8.48
C ILE A 280 7.11 -1.99 -7.25
N SER A 281 6.00 -2.72 -7.13
CA SER A 281 5.78 -3.65 -6.01
C SER A 281 6.74 -4.83 -6.00
N SER A 282 7.06 -5.38 -7.17
CA SER A 282 8.04 -6.47 -7.30
C SER A 282 9.44 -6.03 -6.88
N PHE A 283 9.83 -4.81 -7.20
CA PHE A 283 11.13 -4.26 -6.77
C PHE A 283 11.27 -4.23 -5.25
N SER A 284 10.24 -3.85 -4.51
CA SER A 284 10.29 -3.77 -3.04
C SER A 284 10.45 -5.14 -2.36
N GLU A 285 9.98 -6.22 -2.98
CA GLU A 285 10.11 -7.58 -2.46
C GLU A 285 11.49 -8.19 -2.73
N ILE A 286 12.08 -7.88 -3.88
CA ILE A 286 13.46 -8.30 -4.21
C ILE A 286 14.44 -7.74 -3.16
N TYR A 287 14.27 -6.47 -2.75
CA TYR A 287 15.10 -5.87 -1.70
C TYR A 287 14.94 -6.56 -0.34
N THR A 288 13.74 -6.97 0.02
CA THR A 288 13.48 -7.63 1.32
C THR A 288 13.90 -9.11 1.29
N SER A 289 13.80 -9.77 0.14
CA SER A 289 14.10 -11.21 0.02
C SER A 289 15.59 -11.52 -0.07
N THR A 290 16.43 -10.53 -0.35
CA THR A 290 17.88 -10.74 -0.54
C THR A 290 18.67 -10.64 0.77
N GLN A 291 18.08 -10.13 1.85
CA GLN A 291 18.76 -10.08 3.16
C GLN A 291 18.69 -11.42 3.88
N PRO A 292 19.79 -11.88 4.49
CA PRO A 292 19.78 -13.07 5.33
C PRO A 292 18.98 -12.82 6.61
N ASP A 293 18.29 -13.85 7.12
CA ASP A 293 17.55 -13.80 8.39
C ASP A 293 18.48 -13.60 9.58
N LYS A 294 19.72 -14.12 9.47
CA LYS A 294 20.80 -13.94 10.43
C LYS A 294 22.07 -13.56 9.69
N LEU A 295 22.70 -12.48 10.11
CA LEU A 295 24.00 -12.05 9.59
C LEU A 295 25.10 -13.02 10.00
N ALA A 296 26.21 -13.03 9.24
CA ALA A 296 27.39 -13.77 9.63
C ALA A 296 28.01 -13.16 10.92
N VAL A 297 28.41 -14.02 11.83
CA VAL A 297 29.00 -13.65 13.11
C VAL A 297 30.33 -14.36 13.28
N TYR A 298 31.37 -13.63 13.77
CA TYR A 298 32.66 -14.24 14.05
C TYR A 298 32.50 -15.43 15.00
N GLU A 299 33.15 -16.56 14.69
CA GLU A 299 32.91 -17.83 15.40
C GLU A 299 33.07 -17.72 16.93
N GLN A 300 34.05 -16.91 17.39
CA GLN A 300 34.32 -16.65 18.78
C GLN A 300 33.56 -15.41 19.34
N GLY A 301 32.63 -14.85 18.56
CA GLY A 301 31.87 -13.66 18.89
C GLY A 301 32.58 -12.34 18.54
N SER A 302 31.78 -11.30 18.37
CA SER A 302 32.25 -9.97 17.95
C SER A 302 33.38 -9.40 18.85
N PRO A 303 33.33 -9.53 20.18
CA PRO A 303 34.41 -9.03 21.03
C PRO A 303 35.78 -9.69 20.77
N ALA A 304 35.79 -11.00 20.44
CA ALA A 304 37.00 -11.71 20.08
C ALA A 304 37.57 -11.25 18.74
N MET A 305 36.70 -10.96 17.76
CA MET A 305 37.08 -10.39 16.47
C MET A 305 37.80 -9.05 16.66
N TYR A 306 37.22 -8.11 17.39
CA TYR A 306 37.83 -6.80 17.66
C TYR A 306 39.14 -6.90 18.41
N LYS A 307 39.25 -7.82 19.36
CA LYS A 307 40.50 -8.11 20.07
C LYS A 307 41.57 -8.67 19.13
N THR A 308 41.19 -9.50 18.17
CA THR A 308 42.11 -10.06 17.16
C THR A 308 42.58 -8.98 16.20
N ILE A 309 41.69 -8.12 15.72
CA ILE A 309 42.04 -6.96 14.88
C ILE A 309 43.00 -6.05 15.67
N GLY A 310 42.63 -5.63 16.88
CA GLY A 310 43.43 -4.72 17.70
C GLY A 310 44.82 -5.26 18.06
N LYS A 311 45.00 -6.59 18.15
CA LYS A 311 46.33 -7.21 18.40
C LYS A 311 47.18 -7.26 17.13
N ASN A 312 46.59 -7.47 15.98
CA ASN A 312 47.30 -7.72 14.72
C ASN A 312 47.51 -6.48 13.86
N ILE A 313 46.73 -5.41 14.09
CA ILE A 313 46.84 -4.18 13.36
C ILE A 313 47.99 -3.31 13.82
N LYS A 314 48.77 -2.78 12.90
CA LYS A 314 49.91 -1.90 13.19
C LYS A 314 49.73 -0.59 12.45
N TYR A 315 50.04 0.51 13.11
CA TYR A 315 50.05 1.80 12.41
C TYR A 315 51.30 1.90 11.54
N PRO A 316 51.19 1.98 10.21
CA PRO A 316 52.36 1.99 9.31
C PRO A 316 53.29 3.17 9.55
N GLN A 317 54.60 2.93 9.54
CA GLN A 317 55.59 4.01 9.75
C GLN A 317 55.53 5.08 8.67
N SER A 318 55.24 4.70 7.43
CA SER A 318 55.04 5.64 6.31
C SER A 318 53.88 6.59 6.58
N ALA A 319 52.75 6.10 7.06
CA ALA A 319 51.59 6.91 7.41
C ALA A 319 51.83 7.82 8.61
N ARG A 320 52.64 7.38 9.62
CA ARG A 320 53.02 8.22 10.75
C ARG A 320 53.88 9.42 10.34
N LYS A 321 54.83 9.21 9.42
CA LYS A 321 55.71 10.27 8.92
C LYS A 321 54.99 11.41 8.22
N ILE A 322 53.85 11.15 7.61
CA ILE A 322 53.03 12.11 6.89
C ILE A 322 51.76 12.51 7.63
N ASN A 323 51.65 12.14 8.91
CA ASN A 323 50.45 12.40 9.75
C ASN A 323 49.11 11.97 9.13
N SER A 324 49.08 10.91 8.30
CA SER A 324 47.87 10.39 7.67
C SER A 324 46.98 9.71 8.71
N GLN A 325 45.79 10.24 8.92
CA GLN A 325 44.78 9.75 9.86
C GLN A 325 43.45 9.63 9.14
N GLY A 326 42.51 8.88 9.69
CA GLY A 326 41.15 8.80 9.18
C GLY A 326 40.51 7.41 9.31
N VAL A 327 39.29 7.26 8.79
CA VAL A 327 38.55 6.03 8.85
C VAL A 327 38.67 5.31 7.51
N VAL A 328 39.14 4.06 7.56
CA VAL A 328 39.16 3.13 6.41
C VAL A 328 37.99 2.18 6.57
N TYR A 329 37.13 2.10 5.57
CA TYR A 329 36.06 1.12 5.51
C TYR A 329 36.55 -0.09 4.72
N ILE A 330 36.49 -1.28 5.31
CA ILE A 330 36.87 -2.54 4.65
C ILE A 330 35.63 -3.40 4.50
N SER A 331 35.25 -3.62 3.24
CA SER A 331 34.21 -4.55 2.85
C SER A 331 34.81 -5.93 2.59
N PHE A 332 34.12 -6.98 3.05
CA PHE A 332 34.51 -8.37 2.83
C PHE A 332 33.29 -9.28 2.82
N SER A 333 33.38 -10.39 2.11
CA SER A 333 32.33 -11.41 2.07
C SER A 333 32.66 -12.57 3.01
N VAL A 334 31.66 -13.12 3.65
CA VAL A 334 31.74 -14.39 4.35
C VAL A 334 31.00 -15.44 3.52
N ASN A 335 31.72 -16.47 3.04
CA ASN A 335 31.14 -17.51 2.23
C ASN A 335 30.30 -18.51 3.06
N ASN A 336 29.66 -19.48 2.39
CA ASN A 336 28.81 -20.50 3.04
C ASN A 336 29.56 -21.40 4.03
N ASN A 337 30.90 -21.44 3.95
CA ASN A 337 31.80 -22.22 4.83
C ASN A 337 32.29 -21.37 6.02
N GLY A 338 31.94 -20.11 6.07
CA GLY A 338 32.37 -19.16 7.11
C GLY A 338 33.76 -18.56 6.86
N GLU A 339 34.31 -18.65 5.64
CA GLU A 339 35.63 -18.11 5.28
C GLU A 339 35.48 -16.69 4.74
N VAL A 340 36.48 -15.85 5.03
CA VAL A 340 36.52 -14.45 4.57
C VAL A 340 37.09 -14.41 3.16
N GLU A 341 36.38 -13.73 2.26
CA GLU A 341 36.72 -13.55 0.85
C GLU A 341 36.51 -12.11 0.40
N ASN A 342 37.07 -11.73 -0.74
CA ASN A 342 36.83 -10.44 -1.41
C ASN A 342 37.08 -9.21 -0.52
N VAL A 343 38.13 -9.22 0.28
CA VAL A 343 38.49 -8.10 1.17
C VAL A 343 39.00 -6.92 0.34
N LYS A 344 38.34 -5.79 0.43
CA LYS A 344 38.72 -4.56 -0.30
C LYS A 344 38.38 -3.30 0.48
N PRO A 345 39.17 -2.23 0.32
CA PRO A 345 38.80 -0.92 0.82
C PRO A 345 37.65 -0.37 -0.05
N GLU A 346 36.61 0.07 0.59
CA GLU A 346 35.42 0.59 -0.10
C GLU A 346 34.91 1.86 0.59
N ARG A 347 34.06 2.61 -0.11
CA ARG A 347 33.33 3.70 0.52
C ARG A 347 32.31 3.13 1.53
N ARG A 348 31.81 3.99 2.41
CA ARG A 348 30.86 3.66 3.48
C ARG A 348 29.55 3.01 2.95
N ASP A 349 29.61 1.74 2.55
CA ASP A 349 28.49 0.98 2.03
C ASP A 349 28.45 -0.41 2.68
N GLY A 350 27.25 -1.00 2.87
CA GLY A 350 27.06 -2.35 3.37
C GLY A 350 26.71 -2.48 4.87
N ASN A 351 26.71 -3.73 5.37
CA ASN A 351 26.43 -4.08 6.78
C ASN A 351 27.62 -3.65 7.66
N LEU A 352 27.52 -2.48 8.28
CA LEU A 352 28.58 -1.90 9.12
C LEU A 352 28.70 -2.64 10.46
N LEU A 353 29.90 -3.09 10.74
CA LEU A 353 30.31 -3.54 12.08
C LEU A 353 30.77 -2.36 12.95
N GLU A 354 31.04 -2.60 14.22
CA GLU A 354 31.55 -1.55 15.12
C GLU A 354 32.93 -1.03 14.70
N THR A 355 33.18 0.27 14.96
CA THR A 355 34.44 0.92 14.59
C THR A 355 35.59 0.45 15.45
N VAL A 356 36.67 0.00 14.82
CA VAL A 356 37.93 -0.31 15.48
C VAL A 356 38.81 0.93 15.50
N VAL A 357 39.16 1.42 16.67
CA VAL A 357 40.08 2.59 16.82
C VAL A 357 41.50 2.13 17.02
N VAL A 358 42.40 2.54 16.14
CA VAL A 358 43.84 2.23 16.17
C VAL A 358 44.61 3.49 16.53
N ILE A 359 45.31 3.46 17.65
CA ILE A 359 46.09 4.60 18.13
C ILE A 359 47.55 4.39 17.77
N GLY A 360 48.13 5.31 16.97
CA GLY A 360 49.55 5.40 16.74
C GLY A 360 50.17 6.44 17.66
N TYR A 361 51.37 6.17 18.21
CA TYR A 361 52.16 7.14 18.95
C TYR A 361 53.27 7.67 18.05
N GLY A 362 53.46 8.99 17.98
CA GLY A 362 54.49 9.62 17.15
C GLY A 362 54.41 11.15 17.23
N ALA A 363 55.50 11.84 16.93
CA ALA A 363 55.52 13.30 16.91
C ALA A 363 54.57 13.83 15.81
N ILE A 364 53.62 14.67 16.20
CA ILE A 364 52.76 15.40 15.29
C ILE A 364 53.61 16.52 14.65
N SER A 365 53.62 16.61 13.33
CA SER A 365 54.24 17.72 12.61
C SER A 365 53.52 19.02 12.95
N GLU A 366 54.26 20.09 13.21
CA GLU A 366 53.74 21.42 13.57
C GLU A 366 52.89 22.11 12.50
N ASN A 367 52.59 21.47 11.37
CA ASN A 367 51.83 22.04 10.30
C ASN A 367 50.43 21.38 10.15
N PRO A 368 49.36 22.00 10.70
CA PRO A 368 48.02 21.41 10.71
C PRO A 368 47.28 21.44 9.34
N GLU A 369 47.84 22.05 8.29
CA GLU A 369 47.16 22.18 7.02
C GLU A 369 47.25 20.95 6.10
N GLN A 370 47.93 19.88 6.49
CA GLN A 370 47.96 18.62 5.73
C GLN A 370 47.17 17.51 6.41
N ILE A 371 45.94 17.77 6.79
CA ILE A 371 44.93 16.72 7.05
C ILE A 371 44.45 16.26 5.70
N THR A 372 45.17 15.36 5.12
CA THR A 372 44.91 14.91 3.76
C THR A 372 44.61 13.42 3.78
N GLU A 373 43.68 13.06 2.94
CA GLU A 373 43.31 11.73 2.44
C GLU A 373 43.94 10.51 3.15
N VAL A 374 43.11 9.56 3.53
CA VAL A 374 43.52 8.25 4.01
C VAL A 374 44.54 7.67 3.04
N ASN A 375 45.81 7.59 3.47
CA ASN A 375 46.89 7.10 2.63
C ASN A 375 46.71 5.62 2.30
N GLU A 376 47.14 5.22 1.12
CA GLU A 376 47.03 3.86 0.61
C GLU A 376 47.63 2.82 1.58
N THR A 377 48.70 3.16 2.25
CA THR A 377 49.34 2.27 3.27
C THR A 377 48.43 1.96 4.47
N LEU A 378 47.49 2.85 4.86
CA LEU A 378 46.49 2.57 5.89
C LEU A 378 45.45 1.59 5.37
N LYS A 379 45.04 1.70 4.11
CA LYS A 379 44.09 0.78 3.47
C LYS A 379 44.71 -0.62 3.34
N GLU A 380 45.96 -0.72 2.88
CA GLU A 380 46.68 -1.98 2.77
C GLU A 380 46.80 -2.72 4.10
N GLU A 381 47.14 -2.00 5.19
CA GLU A 381 47.23 -2.60 6.52
C GLU A 381 45.84 -3.04 7.03
N ALA A 382 44.82 -2.27 6.79
CA ALA A 382 43.44 -2.62 7.15
C ALA A 382 42.98 -3.89 6.43
N VAL A 383 43.24 -3.98 5.11
CA VAL A 383 42.94 -5.19 4.30
C VAL A 383 43.68 -6.39 4.84
N ARG A 384 45.02 -6.29 5.05
CA ARG A 384 45.87 -7.35 5.58
C ARG A 384 45.33 -7.96 6.89
N VAL A 385 44.85 -7.10 7.79
CA VAL A 385 44.36 -7.57 9.10
C VAL A 385 42.98 -8.22 8.97
N VAL A 386 42.10 -7.71 8.12
CA VAL A 386 40.79 -8.33 7.89
C VAL A 386 40.94 -9.66 7.18
N GLU A 387 41.85 -9.82 6.21
CA GLU A 387 42.19 -11.10 5.59
C GLU A 387 42.71 -12.16 6.55
N SER A 388 43.39 -11.71 7.66
CA SER A 388 43.89 -12.60 8.69
C SER A 388 42.85 -13.05 9.71
N LEU A 389 41.59 -12.61 9.58
CA LEU A 389 40.52 -13.02 10.48
C LEU A 389 40.22 -14.52 10.32
N GLY A 390 39.90 -15.17 11.44
CA GLY A 390 39.49 -16.57 11.46
C GLY A 390 38.08 -16.79 10.92
N LYS A 391 37.54 -17.98 11.14
CA LYS A 391 36.24 -18.37 10.66
C LYS A 391 35.07 -17.62 11.29
N PHE A 392 34.05 -17.40 10.48
CA PHE A 392 32.76 -16.90 10.86
C PHE A 392 31.71 -18.02 10.85
N LYS A 393 30.67 -17.88 11.63
CA LYS A 393 29.42 -18.60 11.42
C LYS A 393 28.74 -17.91 10.24
N PRO A 394 28.45 -18.62 9.12
CA PRO A 394 27.87 -18.00 7.92
C PRO A 394 26.48 -17.43 8.21
N ALA A 395 26.08 -16.46 7.42
CA ALA A 395 24.73 -15.95 7.42
C ALA A 395 23.72 -17.05 7.11
N GLN A 396 22.52 -16.96 7.63
CA GLN A 396 21.46 -17.92 7.38
C GLN A 396 20.24 -17.26 6.75
N LYS A 397 19.67 -17.93 5.75
CA LYS A 397 18.40 -17.59 5.11
C LYS A 397 17.58 -18.87 4.96
N ASP A 398 16.35 -18.87 5.46
CA ASP A 398 15.47 -20.05 5.44
C ASP A 398 16.15 -21.31 6.01
N GLY A 399 17.00 -21.14 7.05
CA GLY A 399 17.75 -22.23 7.67
C GLY A 399 18.94 -22.75 6.87
N LYS A 400 19.28 -22.17 5.72
CA LYS A 400 20.43 -22.52 4.88
C LYS A 400 21.54 -21.49 5.03
N SER A 401 22.80 -21.95 5.03
CA SER A 401 23.97 -21.06 5.02
C SER A 401 24.05 -20.32 3.69
N VAL A 402 24.18 -19.00 3.75
CA VAL A 402 24.31 -18.12 2.58
C VAL A 402 25.52 -17.22 2.74
N SER A 403 26.09 -16.78 1.61
CA SER A 403 27.14 -15.76 1.63
C SER A 403 26.55 -14.41 2.04
N SER A 404 27.32 -13.62 2.78
CA SER A 404 26.93 -12.29 3.20
C SER A 404 28.10 -11.33 3.19
N GLU A 405 27.84 -10.06 2.90
CA GLU A 405 28.83 -9.00 2.89
C GLU A 405 28.77 -8.19 4.19
N LEU A 406 29.94 -7.89 4.74
CA LEU A 406 30.12 -7.14 5.97
C LEU A 406 31.13 -6.01 5.72
N THR A 407 30.98 -4.90 6.44
CA THR A 407 31.92 -3.77 6.38
C THR A 407 32.39 -3.39 7.78
N ILE A 408 33.71 -3.31 7.96
CA ILE A 408 34.33 -2.87 9.22
C ILE A 408 34.94 -1.49 9.02
N PRO A 409 34.54 -0.48 9.80
CA PRO A 409 35.23 0.78 9.87
C PRO A 409 36.44 0.67 10.82
N ILE A 410 37.63 1.03 10.33
CA ILE A 410 38.88 1.05 11.10
C ILE A 410 39.38 2.50 11.15
N GLU A 411 39.36 3.10 12.31
CA GLU A 411 39.78 4.47 12.53
C GLU A 411 41.25 4.54 13.02
N PHE A 412 42.12 5.13 12.24
CA PHE A 412 43.51 5.37 12.58
C PHE A 412 43.68 6.78 13.16
N LYS A 413 44.13 6.86 14.41
CA LYS A 413 44.39 8.11 15.12
C LYS A 413 45.85 8.18 15.59
N LEU A 414 46.46 9.34 15.51
CA LEU A 414 47.77 9.64 16.13
C LEU A 414 47.54 10.34 17.46
N ARG A 415 48.31 9.93 18.46
CA ARG A 415 48.43 10.63 19.75
C ARG A 415 49.88 10.99 19.99
N GLU A 416 50.12 12.12 20.67
CA GLU A 416 51.41 12.54 21.16
C GLU A 416 52.00 11.55 22.15
#